data_ee23a1669c8d1780e0ed7da66e4646d6
#
_entry.id   ee23a1669c8d1780e0ed7da66e4646d6
#
_cell.length_a   1.000
_cell.length_b   1.000
_cell.length_c   1.000
_cell.angle_alpha   90.00
_cell.angle_beta   90.00
_cell.angle_gamma   90.00
#
_symmetry.space_group_name_H-M   'P 1'
#
loop_
_entity.id
_entity.type
_entity.pdbx_description
1 polymer ?
#
loop_
_entity_poly.entity_id
_entity_poly.type
_entity_poly.pdbx_seq_one_letter_code
_entity_poly.pdbx_strand_id
1 'polypeptide(L)'
;LHPRVRRQRQMCIRDRYAVDYLSIYLLGTLFVEISTGLNAFINAQGRPSIAMCSVLIGALLNIVLDPIFIFWLDMGVKGAALATILSQACSAIWVLSFLFSRRASLPLERRYMRLDRRIVLSMFALGISPFIMASTESLVGFVLNSSLKNFGDIYVSALAILQSAMQFASVPLTGFAQGFVPIISYNYGHGDKQRVKDCFRIVLIVMFSFNLILMLFMILFPSTVASAFTSDEELIDTVRWVMPIFLAGMTIFGLQRACQNMFVALGQAKISIFIALLRKVILLIPLALLLPNFMGVTGVYAAEAVSDATAAICCTLLFIWKFPKILGKIKQKEERAAQ
;
A
#
# COMPACT_ATOMS: atom_id res chain seq x y z
N LEU A 1 -2.07 -26.83 -34.87
CA LEU A 1 -1.15 -26.90 -33.71
C LEU A 1 -1.96 -27.27 -32.47
N HIS A 2 -1.50 -28.34 -31.79
CA HIS A 2 -2.15 -28.88 -30.58
C HIS A 2 -2.34 -27.78 -29.52
N PRO A 3 -3.48 -27.65 -28.83
CA PRO A 3 -3.76 -26.54 -27.88
C PRO A 3 -2.69 -26.37 -26.80
N ARG A 4 -2.02 -27.44 -26.37
CA ARG A 4 -0.89 -27.41 -25.43
C ARG A 4 0.33 -26.68 -25.97
N VAL A 5 0.69 -26.88 -27.26
CA VAL A 5 1.83 -26.22 -27.90
C VAL A 5 1.55 -24.73 -28.10
N ARG A 6 0.30 -24.36 -28.37
CA ARG A 6 -0.13 -22.96 -28.50
C ARG A 6 -0.05 -22.22 -27.16
N ARG A 7 -0.47 -22.86 -26.05
CA ARG A 7 -0.32 -22.31 -24.68
C ARG A 7 1.15 -22.16 -24.28
N GLN A 8 2.00 -23.14 -24.54
CA GLN A 8 3.45 -23.04 -24.23
C GLN A 8 4.12 -21.92 -25.03
N ARG A 9 3.78 -21.75 -26.29
CA ARG A 9 4.34 -20.70 -27.14
C ARG A 9 3.89 -19.31 -26.69
N GLN A 10 2.65 -19.15 -26.27
CA GLN A 10 2.14 -17.90 -25.67
C GLN A 10 2.80 -17.58 -24.31
N MET A 11 3.07 -18.60 -23.51
CA MET A 11 3.77 -18.46 -22.22
C MET A 11 5.21 -17.99 -22.44
N CYS A 12 5.97 -18.60 -23.34
CA CYS A 12 7.34 -18.17 -23.67
C CYS A 12 7.40 -16.73 -24.23
N ILE A 13 6.41 -16.31 -25.02
CA ILE A 13 6.34 -14.95 -25.55
C ILE A 13 6.06 -13.93 -24.42
N ARG A 14 5.15 -14.25 -23.52
CA ARG A 14 4.85 -13.43 -22.32
C ARG A 14 6.05 -13.30 -21.41
N ASP A 15 6.76 -14.40 -21.17
CA ASP A 15 7.97 -14.43 -20.33
C ASP A 15 9.07 -13.54 -20.92
N ARG A 16 9.23 -13.58 -22.24
CA ARG A 16 10.21 -12.72 -22.92
C ARG A 16 9.88 -11.24 -22.77
N TYR A 17 8.60 -10.85 -22.96
CA TYR A 17 8.18 -9.46 -22.75
C TYR A 17 8.33 -9.02 -21.29
N ALA A 18 8.05 -9.91 -20.33
CA ALA A 18 8.25 -9.64 -18.92
C ALA A 18 9.72 -9.42 -18.57
N VAL A 19 10.63 -10.25 -19.11
CA VAL A 19 12.07 -10.11 -18.91
C VAL A 19 12.60 -8.82 -19.55
N ASP A 20 12.18 -8.52 -20.77
CA ASP A 20 12.54 -7.28 -21.47
C ASP A 20 12.10 -6.03 -20.70
N TYR A 21 10.88 -6.03 -20.16
CA TYR A 21 10.37 -4.94 -19.33
C TYR A 21 11.14 -4.81 -18.03
N LEU A 22 11.27 -5.92 -17.28
CA LEU A 22 11.89 -5.92 -15.96
C LEU A 22 13.38 -5.56 -16.03
N SER A 23 14.11 -6.02 -17.03
CA SER A 23 15.54 -5.70 -17.17
C SER A 23 15.78 -4.19 -17.34
N ILE A 24 14.92 -3.51 -18.12
CA ILE A 24 14.99 -2.07 -18.31
C ILE A 24 14.50 -1.36 -17.02
N TYR A 25 13.36 -1.79 -16.46
CA TYR A 25 12.77 -1.17 -15.29
C TYR A 25 13.68 -1.23 -14.05
N LEU A 26 14.41 -2.34 -13.86
CA LEU A 26 15.37 -2.49 -12.76
C LEU A 26 16.49 -1.46 -12.81
N LEU A 27 16.95 -1.05 -14.00
CA LEU A 27 17.93 0.03 -14.13
C LEU A 27 17.35 1.38 -13.65
N GLY A 28 16.04 1.58 -13.82
CA GLY A 28 15.34 2.79 -13.40
C GLY A 28 14.92 2.81 -11.93
N THR A 29 15.02 1.70 -11.21
CA THR A 29 14.61 1.60 -9.81
C THR A 29 15.28 2.65 -8.93
N LEU A 30 16.51 3.03 -9.22
CA LEU A 30 17.23 4.08 -8.52
C LEU A 30 16.45 5.43 -8.53
N PHE A 31 15.88 5.81 -9.67
CA PHE A 31 15.10 7.05 -9.78
C PHE A 31 13.79 6.96 -9.00
N VAL A 32 13.15 5.78 -9.00
CA VAL A 32 11.95 5.51 -8.22
C VAL A 32 12.23 5.66 -6.72
N GLU A 33 13.31 5.06 -6.23
CA GLU A 33 13.71 5.12 -4.83
C GLU A 33 14.10 6.55 -4.40
N ILE A 34 14.83 7.28 -5.24
CA ILE A 34 15.16 8.69 -4.99
C ILE A 34 13.87 9.53 -4.90
N SER A 35 12.97 9.39 -5.88
CA SER A 35 11.73 10.16 -5.91
C SER A 35 10.85 9.85 -4.71
N THR A 36 10.59 8.58 -4.43
CA THR A 36 9.68 8.15 -3.36
C THR A 36 10.26 8.41 -1.98
N GLY A 37 11.52 8.04 -1.77
CA GLY A 37 12.21 8.19 -0.48
C GLY A 37 12.38 9.66 -0.08
N LEU A 38 12.82 10.50 -1.01
CA LEU A 38 13.04 11.92 -0.72
C LEU A 38 11.75 12.72 -0.64
N ASN A 39 10.65 12.29 -1.26
CA ASN A 39 9.33 12.92 -1.07
C ASN A 39 8.87 12.87 0.38
N ALA A 40 9.23 11.82 1.14
CA ALA A 40 8.94 11.73 2.56
C ALA A 40 9.61 12.87 3.34
N PHE A 41 10.85 13.26 2.97
CA PHE A 41 11.55 14.40 3.59
C PHE A 41 10.91 15.75 3.23
N ILE A 42 10.41 15.90 2.01
CA ILE A 42 9.71 17.13 1.59
C ILE A 42 8.39 17.27 2.37
N ASN A 43 7.65 16.18 2.54
CA ASN A 43 6.44 16.15 3.35
C ASN A 43 6.72 16.49 4.82
N ALA A 44 7.81 15.95 5.39
CA ALA A 44 8.23 16.23 6.76
C ALA A 44 8.65 17.71 6.97
N GLN A 45 9.09 18.41 5.91
CA GLN A 45 9.39 19.86 5.93
C GLN A 45 8.12 20.72 5.82
N GLY A 46 6.92 20.13 5.80
CA GLY A 46 5.65 20.86 5.71
C GLY A 46 5.33 21.39 4.29
N ARG A 47 5.94 20.80 3.25
CA ARG A 47 5.72 21.22 1.86
C ARG A 47 5.14 20.11 0.98
N PRO A 48 3.97 19.55 1.33
CA PRO A 48 3.38 18.42 0.58
C PRO A 48 3.01 18.77 -0.86
N SER A 49 2.72 20.05 -1.16
CA SER A 49 2.43 20.49 -2.53
C SER A 49 3.62 20.26 -3.48
N ILE A 50 4.84 20.43 -3.01
CA ILE A 50 6.05 20.20 -3.84
C ILE A 50 6.27 18.71 -4.07
N ALA A 51 6.03 17.88 -3.05
CA ALA A 51 6.06 16.44 -3.18
C ALA A 51 4.97 15.94 -4.14
N MET A 52 3.76 16.52 -4.07
CA MET A 52 2.67 16.22 -5.00
C MET A 52 3.05 16.58 -6.45
N CYS A 53 3.67 17.75 -6.67
CA CYS A 53 4.13 18.15 -8.01
C CYS A 53 5.10 17.13 -8.61
N SER A 54 6.01 16.53 -7.84
CA SER A 54 6.93 15.52 -8.37
C SER A 54 6.18 14.28 -8.90
N VAL A 55 5.14 13.84 -8.18
CA VAL A 55 4.30 12.70 -8.59
C VAL A 55 3.49 13.06 -9.85
N LEU A 56 2.91 14.26 -9.89
CA LEU A 56 2.15 14.72 -11.05
C LEU A 56 3.02 14.84 -12.29
N ILE A 57 4.23 15.39 -12.17
CA ILE A 57 5.20 15.48 -13.28
C ILE A 57 5.50 14.08 -13.81
N GLY A 58 5.80 13.13 -12.94
CA GLY A 58 6.06 11.75 -13.34
C GLY A 58 4.87 11.11 -14.04
N ALA A 59 3.66 11.24 -13.49
CA ALA A 59 2.45 10.67 -14.05
C ALA A 59 2.10 11.29 -15.43
N LEU A 60 2.13 12.61 -15.53
CA LEU A 60 1.82 13.32 -16.80
C LEU A 60 2.84 12.99 -17.89
N LEU A 61 4.13 12.98 -17.55
CA LEU A 61 5.17 12.59 -18.50
C LEU A 61 5.01 11.15 -18.95
N ASN A 62 4.67 10.24 -18.06
CA ASN A 62 4.45 8.83 -18.41
C ASN A 62 3.28 8.69 -19.40
N ILE A 63 2.13 9.35 -19.14
CA ILE A 63 0.96 9.35 -20.02
C ILE A 63 1.33 9.86 -21.42
N VAL A 64 2.22 10.86 -21.54
CA VAL A 64 2.63 11.42 -22.81
C VAL A 64 3.70 10.56 -23.50
N LEU A 65 4.67 10.04 -22.74
CA LEU A 65 5.79 9.27 -23.29
C LEU A 65 5.40 7.86 -23.67
N ASP A 66 4.46 7.22 -22.98
CA ASP A 66 3.99 5.86 -23.29
C ASP A 66 3.51 5.74 -24.74
N PRO A 67 2.56 6.55 -25.26
CA PRO A 67 2.14 6.47 -26.65
C PRO A 67 3.28 6.75 -27.65
N ILE A 68 4.19 7.65 -27.30
CA ILE A 68 5.31 8.01 -28.18
C ILE A 68 6.27 6.83 -28.33
N PHE A 69 6.67 6.20 -27.21
CA PHE A 69 7.63 5.08 -27.28
C PHE A 69 6.97 3.78 -27.72
N ILE A 70 5.71 3.54 -27.37
CA ILE A 70 5.03 2.29 -27.74
C ILE A 70 4.65 2.29 -29.22
N PHE A 71 4.01 3.38 -29.70
CA PHE A 71 3.39 3.42 -31.03
C PHE A 71 4.22 4.17 -32.07
N TRP A 72 4.75 5.37 -31.74
CA TRP A 72 5.47 6.17 -32.73
C TRP A 72 6.89 5.65 -32.98
N LEU A 73 7.58 5.17 -31.94
CA LEU A 73 8.93 4.59 -32.05
C LEU A 73 8.90 3.06 -32.20
N ASP A 74 7.72 2.45 -32.22
CA ASP A 74 7.47 1.00 -32.36
C ASP A 74 8.32 0.11 -31.42
N MET A 75 8.62 0.64 -30.22
CA MET A 75 9.42 -0.07 -29.21
C MET A 75 8.61 -1.08 -28.40
N GLY A 76 7.27 -1.06 -28.50
CA GLY A 76 6.38 -1.96 -27.78
C GLY A 76 6.60 -1.92 -26.25
N VAL A 77 6.76 -3.11 -25.65
CA VAL A 77 6.90 -3.24 -24.19
C VAL A 77 8.18 -2.58 -23.63
N LYS A 78 9.26 -2.56 -24.42
CA LYS A 78 10.51 -1.86 -24.04
C LYS A 78 10.32 -0.35 -24.00
N GLY A 79 9.48 0.17 -24.89
CA GLY A 79 9.10 1.57 -24.91
C GLY A 79 8.37 2.00 -23.66
N ALA A 80 7.40 1.21 -23.19
CA ALA A 80 6.68 1.44 -21.93
C ALA A 80 7.64 1.47 -20.73
N ALA A 81 8.60 0.55 -20.66
CA ALA A 81 9.60 0.54 -19.59
C ALA A 81 10.47 1.80 -19.61
N LEU A 82 10.94 2.23 -20.79
CA LEU A 82 11.75 3.46 -20.95
C LEU A 82 10.95 4.72 -20.60
N ALA A 83 9.70 4.81 -21.04
CA ALA A 83 8.82 5.93 -20.70
C ALA A 83 8.66 6.07 -19.18
N THR A 84 8.45 4.94 -18.51
CA THR A 84 8.34 4.92 -17.04
C THR A 84 9.63 5.41 -16.37
N ILE A 85 10.79 4.92 -16.81
CA ILE A 85 12.09 5.32 -16.23
C ILE A 85 12.36 6.80 -16.44
N LEU A 86 12.14 7.31 -17.65
CA LEU A 86 12.34 8.74 -17.94
C LEU A 86 11.41 9.63 -17.11
N SER A 87 10.17 9.23 -16.97
CA SER A 87 9.19 9.93 -16.12
C SER A 87 9.61 9.96 -14.66
N GLN A 88 10.09 8.84 -14.13
CA GLN A 88 10.63 8.75 -12.77
C GLN A 88 11.94 9.54 -12.61
N ALA A 89 12.79 9.56 -13.62
CA ALA A 89 14.01 10.39 -13.62
C ALA A 89 13.66 11.88 -13.53
N CYS A 90 12.67 12.36 -14.28
CA CYS A 90 12.19 13.73 -14.17
C CYS A 90 11.62 14.05 -12.79
N SER A 91 10.85 13.13 -12.19
CA SER A 91 10.37 13.25 -10.80
C SER A 91 11.53 13.33 -9.80
N ALA A 92 12.55 12.49 -9.96
CA ALA A 92 13.73 12.49 -9.10
C ALA A 92 14.53 13.80 -9.24
N ILE A 93 14.70 14.31 -10.47
CA ILE A 93 15.36 15.60 -10.72
C ILE A 93 14.60 16.74 -10.06
N TRP A 94 13.27 16.75 -10.14
CA TRP A 94 12.44 17.75 -9.46
C TRP A 94 12.66 17.75 -7.96
N VAL A 95 12.58 16.59 -7.33
CA VAL A 95 12.78 16.38 -5.87
C VAL A 95 14.18 16.82 -5.45
N LEU A 96 15.22 16.39 -6.16
CA LEU A 96 16.60 16.77 -5.88
C LEU A 96 16.82 18.27 -6.07
N SER A 97 16.29 18.88 -7.15
CA SER A 97 16.38 20.32 -7.40
C SER A 97 15.78 21.15 -6.27
N PHE A 98 14.66 20.69 -5.69
CA PHE A 98 14.07 21.34 -4.54
C PHE A 98 14.97 21.19 -3.29
N LEU A 99 15.44 19.96 -2.99
CA LEU A 99 16.22 19.69 -1.79
C LEU A 99 17.62 20.33 -1.81
N PHE A 100 18.21 20.56 -2.98
CA PHE A 100 19.44 21.36 -3.13
C PHE A 100 19.19 22.87 -3.16
N SER A 101 17.93 23.29 -3.25
CA SER A 101 17.58 24.70 -3.28
C SER A 101 17.59 25.32 -1.88
N ARG A 102 17.88 26.61 -1.79
CA ARG A 102 17.73 27.42 -0.56
C ARG A 102 16.28 27.54 -0.07
N ARG A 103 15.31 27.04 -0.85
CA ARG A 103 13.89 27.03 -0.48
C ARG A 103 13.53 25.85 0.45
N ALA A 104 14.38 24.83 0.54
CA ALA A 104 14.21 23.73 1.48
C ALA A 104 14.55 24.21 2.89
N SER A 105 13.73 23.85 3.87
CA SER A 105 14.00 24.15 5.30
C SER A 105 15.22 23.39 5.80
N LEU A 106 15.47 22.21 5.25
CA LEU A 106 16.65 21.37 5.49
C LEU A 106 17.26 21.03 4.11
N PRO A 107 18.12 21.89 3.56
CA PRO A 107 18.75 21.63 2.28
C PRO A 107 19.76 20.49 2.38
N LEU A 108 19.92 19.74 1.29
CA LEU A 108 20.95 18.72 1.16
C LEU A 108 22.32 19.42 0.96
N GLU A 109 23.18 19.35 1.96
CA GLU A 109 24.54 19.85 1.89
C GLU A 109 25.53 18.71 1.70
N ARG A 110 26.43 18.84 0.72
CA ARG A 110 27.48 17.83 0.46
C ARG A 110 28.36 17.57 1.68
N ARG A 111 28.49 18.56 2.56
CA ARG A 111 29.28 18.45 3.80
C ARG A 111 28.78 17.35 4.73
N TYR A 112 27.47 17.10 4.76
CA TYR A 112 26.85 16.10 5.63
C TYR A 112 26.61 14.76 4.95
N MET A 113 26.99 14.58 3.68
CA MET A 113 26.88 13.31 2.96
C MET A 113 27.98 12.31 3.36
N ARG A 114 28.19 12.14 4.66
CA ARG A 114 29.10 11.12 5.20
C ARG A 114 28.27 9.98 5.77
N LEU A 115 28.63 8.75 5.40
CA LEU A 115 27.98 7.57 5.95
C LEU A 115 28.44 7.37 7.39
N ASP A 116 27.53 7.62 8.34
CA ASP A 116 27.74 7.26 9.74
C ASP A 116 27.09 5.90 9.99
N ARG A 117 27.90 4.93 10.42
CA ARG A 117 27.47 3.56 10.68
C ARG A 117 26.30 3.49 11.67
N ARG A 118 26.25 4.36 12.67
CA ARG A 118 25.18 4.39 13.68
C ARG A 118 23.85 4.83 13.06
N ILE A 119 23.89 5.86 12.22
CA ILE A 119 22.72 6.38 11.54
C ILE A 119 22.22 5.35 10.53
N VAL A 120 23.11 4.79 9.70
CA VAL A 120 22.78 3.76 8.71
C VAL A 120 22.16 2.53 9.37
N LEU A 121 22.71 2.05 10.48
CA LEU A 121 22.19 0.89 11.20
C LEU A 121 20.77 1.17 11.75
N SER A 122 20.57 2.39 12.28
CA SER A 122 19.24 2.82 12.76
C SER A 122 18.22 2.92 11.63
N MET A 123 18.62 3.40 10.46
CA MET A 123 17.75 3.44 9.26
C MET A 123 17.39 2.03 8.79
N PHE A 124 18.34 1.10 8.73
CA PHE A 124 18.07 -0.29 8.40
C PHE A 124 17.11 -0.96 9.40
N ALA A 125 17.33 -0.72 10.71
CA ALA A 125 16.46 -1.25 11.74
C ALA A 125 15.01 -0.75 11.62
N LEU A 126 14.82 0.50 11.21
CA LEU A 126 13.49 1.06 10.91
C LEU A 126 12.91 0.51 9.59
N GLY A 127 13.76 0.33 8.57
CA GLY A 127 13.38 -0.18 7.26
C GLY A 127 12.98 -1.67 7.23
N ILE A 128 13.49 -2.47 8.17
CA ILE A 128 13.10 -3.89 8.30
C ILE A 128 11.58 -4.05 8.48
N SER A 129 10.94 -3.14 9.20
CA SER A 129 9.51 -3.22 9.46
C SER A 129 8.64 -3.16 8.17
N PRO A 130 8.72 -2.12 7.34
CA PRO A 130 7.99 -2.08 6.08
C PRO A 130 8.44 -3.16 5.09
N PHE A 131 9.73 -3.59 5.12
CA PHE A 131 10.20 -4.71 4.32
C PHE A 131 9.48 -6.02 4.67
N ILE A 132 9.39 -6.37 5.96
CA ILE A 132 8.65 -7.56 6.41
C ILE A 132 7.19 -7.47 5.99
N MET A 133 6.56 -6.30 6.12
CA MET A 133 5.16 -6.10 5.72
C MET A 133 4.97 -6.34 4.22
N ALA A 134 5.81 -5.75 3.36
CA ALA A 134 5.73 -5.92 1.91
C ALA A 134 6.02 -7.37 1.47
N SER A 135 7.05 -8.01 2.07
CA SER A 135 7.36 -9.42 1.81
C SER A 135 6.22 -10.34 2.20
N THR A 136 5.54 -10.04 3.29
CA THR A 136 4.38 -10.80 3.76
C THR A 136 3.21 -10.70 2.79
N GLU A 137 2.97 -9.54 2.18
CA GLU A 137 1.92 -9.39 1.16
C GLU A 137 2.19 -10.25 -0.08
N SER A 138 3.44 -10.32 -0.52
CA SER A 138 3.85 -11.19 -1.63
C SER A 138 3.64 -12.67 -1.30
N LEU A 139 3.98 -13.08 -0.07
CA LEU A 139 3.78 -14.45 0.40
C LEU A 139 2.28 -14.82 0.43
N VAL A 140 1.45 -13.93 0.93
CA VAL A 140 -0.01 -14.11 0.95
C VAL A 140 -0.56 -14.25 -0.46
N GLY A 141 -0.14 -13.38 -1.38
CA GLY A 141 -0.53 -13.46 -2.79
C GLY A 141 -0.18 -14.82 -3.40
N PHE A 142 1.02 -15.34 -3.11
CA PHE A 142 1.44 -16.67 -3.55
C PHE A 142 0.54 -17.79 -2.97
N VAL A 143 0.26 -17.76 -1.68
CA VAL A 143 -0.58 -18.77 -1.00
C VAL A 143 -2.00 -18.76 -1.55
N LEU A 144 -2.64 -17.59 -1.67
CA LEU A 144 -4.00 -17.46 -2.21
C LEU A 144 -4.10 -17.94 -3.66
N ASN A 145 -3.18 -17.51 -4.52
CA ASN A 145 -3.14 -17.94 -5.91
C ASN A 145 -2.92 -19.45 -6.04
N SER A 146 -2.00 -20.02 -5.26
CA SER A 146 -1.73 -21.45 -5.26
C SER A 146 -2.94 -22.26 -4.77
N SER A 147 -3.63 -21.80 -3.75
CA SER A 147 -4.84 -22.44 -3.23
C SER A 147 -5.98 -22.40 -4.25
N LEU A 148 -6.21 -21.26 -4.89
CA LEU A 148 -7.28 -21.11 -5.88
C LEU A 148 -7.00 -21.85 -7.18
N LYS A 149 -5.75 -22.01 -7.58
CA LYS A 149 -5.37 -22.72 -8.81
C LYS A 149 -5.87 -24.17 -8.81
N ASN A 150 -5.98 -24.79 -7.65
CA ASN A 150 -6.52 -26.16 -7.53
C ASN A 150 -8.02 -26.26 -7.88
N PHE A 151 -8.75 -25.15 -7.81
CA PHE A 151 -10.18 -25.09 -8.12
C PHE A 151 -10.47 -24.60 -9.55
N GLY A 152 -9.53 -23.94 -10.21
CA GLY A 152 -9.62 -23.46 -11.60
C GLY A 152 -9.06 -22.06 -11.82
N ASP A 153 -8.65 -21.81 -13.06
CA ASP A 153 -8.03 -20.54 -13.45
C ASP A 153 -9.01 -19.34 -13.35
N ILE A 154 -10.32 -19.59 -13.45
CA ILE A 154 -11.34 -18.54 -13.32
C ILE A 154 -11.33 -17.90 -11.93
N TYR A 155 -11.13 -18.69 -10.88
CA TYR A 155 -11.07 -18.18 -9.51
C TYR A 155 -9.79 -17.36 -9.24
N VAL A 156 -8.67 -17.74 -9.87
CA VAL A 156 -7.44 -16.92 -9.82
C VAL A 156 -7.67 -15.57 -10.52
N SER A 157 -8.37 -15.58 -11.66
CA SER A 157 -8.72 -14.35 -12.38
C SER A 157 -9.69 -13.47 -11.58
N ALA A 158 -10.67 -14.08 -10.91
CA ALA A 158 -11.59 -13.39 -10.01
C ALA A 158 -10.82 -12.73 -8.83
N LEU A 159 -9.86 -13.44 -8.23
CA LEU A 159 -9.01 -12.86 -7.17
C LEU A 159 -8.24 -11.64 -7.67
N ALA A 160 -7.71 -11.68 -8.89
CA ALA A 160 -7.00 -10.53 -9.48
C ALA A 160 -7.89 -9.28 -9.60
N ILE A 161 -9.16 -9.46 -10.00
CA ILE A 161 -10.15 -8.37 -10.04
C ILE A 161 -10.42 -7.83 -8.63
N LEU A 162 -10.64 -8.72 -7.65
CA LEU A 162 -10.88 -8.35 -6.26
C LEU A 162 -9.71 -7.55 -5.67
N GLN A 163 -8.48 -8.01 -5.90
CA GLN A 163 -7.27 -7.32 -5.46
C GLN A 163 -7.12 -5.94 -6.13
N SER A 164 -7.44 -5.83 -7.41
CA SER A 164 -7.43 -4.55 -8.13
C SER A 164 -8.47 -3.57 -7.57
N ALA A 165 -9.68 -4.04 -7.29
CA ALA A 165 -10.71 -3.25 -6.64
C ALA A 165 -10.31 -2.79 -5.23
N MET A 166 -9.70 -3.68 -4.43
CA MET A 166 -9.14 -3.33 -3.12
C MET A 166 -8.02 -2.30 -3.21
N GLN A 167 -7.13 -2.43 -4.20
CA GLN A 167 -6.05 -1.48 -4.44
C GLN A 167 -6.63 -0.08 -4.70
N PHE A 168 -7.64 0.00 -5.58
CA PHE A 168 -8.33 1.25 -5.87
C PHE A 168 -8.92 1.89 -4.60
N ALA A 169 -9.53 1.09 -3.72
CA ALA A 169 -10.06 1.55 -2.44
C ALA A 169 -8.98 1.99 -1.45
N SER A 170 -7.82 1.34 -1.48
CA SER A 170 -6.73 1.58 -0.51
C SER A 170 -5.91 2.83 -0.81
N VAL A 171 -5.79 3.23 -2.08
CA VAL A 171 -4.98 4.40 -2.50
C VAL A 171 -5.43 5.70 -1.83
N PRO A 172 -6.73 6.10 -1.83
CA PRO A 172 -7.17 7.31 -1.14
C PRO A 172 -6.94 7.27 0.37
N LEU A 173 -7.15 6.11 1.00
CA LEU A 173 -6.91 5.93 2.44
C LEU A 173 -5.43 6.09 2.79
N THR A 174 -4.54 5.58 1.94
CA THR A 174 -3.09 5.74 2.12
C THR A 174 -2.67 7.19 1.94
N GLY A 175 -3.19 7.88 0.92
CA GLY A 175 -2.94 9.31 0.70
C GLY A 175 -3.41 10.15 1.89
N PHE A 176 -4.60 9.87 2.42
CA PHE A 176 -5.13 10.55 3.59
C PHE A 176 -4.25 10.31 4.83
N ALA A 177 -3.77 9.06 5.01
CA ALA A 177 -2.85 8.72 6.10
C ALA A 177 -1.54 9.52 6.04
N GLN A 178 -0.97 9.70 4.86
CA GLN A 178 0.26 10.49 4.67
C GLN A 178 0.07 11.97 5.07
N GLY A 179 -1.14 12.50 4.95
CA GLY A 179 -1.46 13.86 5.37
C GLY A 179 -1.57 14.03 6.89
N PHE A 180 -2.27 13.14 7.57
CA PHE A 180 -2.56 13.33 9.00
C PHE A 180 -1.47 12.77 9.95
N VAL A 181 -0.71 11.75 9.55
CA VAL A 181 0.35 11.17 10.39
C VAL A 181 1.36 12.20 10.87
N PRO A 182 1.91 13.09 10.01
CA PRO A 182 2.80 14.16 10.47
C PRO A 182 2.14 15.13 11.46
N ILE A 183 0.87 15.48 11.23
CA ILE A 183 0.13 16.40 12.11
C ILE A 183 -0.01 15.81 13.52
N ILE A 184 -0.38 14.53 13.61
CA ILE A 184 -0.50 13.82 14.87
C ILE A 184 0.87 13.71 15.56
N SER A 185 1.91 13.31 14.81
CA SER A 185 3.25 13.16 15.34
C SER A 185 3.80 14.47 15.90
N TYR A 186 3.56 15.60 15.22
CA TYR A 186 3.95 16.92 15.68
C TYR A 186 3.24 17.31 16.98
N ASN A 187 1.91 17.22 17.03
CA ASN A 187 1.13 17.57 18.23
C ASN A 187 1.43 16.63 19.41
N TYR A 188 1.73 15.35 19.13
CA TYR A 188 2.19 14.41 20.15
C TYR A 188 3.56 14.80 20.71
N GLY A 189 4.49 15.20 19.83
CA GLY A 189 5.82 15.69 20.23
C GLY A 189 5.75 17.01 21.03
N HIS A 190 4.81 17.89 20.68
CA HIS A 190 4.55 19.16 21.36
C HIS A 190 3.84 18.99 22.72
N GLY A 191 3.24 17.84 22.98
CA GLY A 191 2.54 17.57 24.25
C GLY A 191 1.02 17.83 24.20
N ASP A 192 0.47 18.36 23.12
CA ASP A 192 -0.94 18.73 23.01
C ASP A 192 -1.85 17.51 22.87
N LYS A 193 -2.28 16.96 24.02
CA LYS A 193 -3.16 15.77 24.07
C LYS A 193 -4.52 15.99 23.45
N GLN A 194 -5.08 17.21 23.61
CA GLN A 194 -6.42 17.49 23.13
C GLN A 194 -6.43 17.51 21.61
N ARG A 195 -5.48 18.20 20.99
CA ARG A 195 -5.34 18.21 19.53
C ARG A 195 -5.09 16.82 18.94
N VAL A 196 -4.30 15.98 19.62
CA VAL A 196 -4.08 14.58 19.19
C VAL A 196 -5.40 13.80 19.20
N LYS A 197 -6.25 13.94 20.23
CA LYS A 197 -7.57 13.29 20.31
C LYS A 197 -8.54 13.80 19.24
N ASP A 198 -8.60 15.12 19.06
CA ASP A 198 -9.51 15.75 18.10
C ASP A 198 -9.13 15.37 16.66
N CYS A 199 -7.83 15.41 16.35
CA CYS A 199 -7.32 14.95 15.07
C CYS A 199 -7.64 13.46 14.84
N PHE A 200 -7.42 12.60 15.83
CA PHE A 200 -7.76 11.19 15.72
C PHE A 200 -9.25 10.95 15.48
N ARG A 201 -10.11 11.70 16.17
CA ARG A 201 -11.58 11.60 15.98
C ARG A 201 -11.97 11.92 14.53
N ILE A 202 -11.42 13.00 13.97
CA ILE A 202 -11.68 13.37 12.57
C ILE A 202 -11.16 12.28 11.62
N VAL A 203 -9.93 11.82 11.82
CA VAL A 203 -9.32 10.75 11.03
C VAL A 203 -10.14 9.48 11.05
N LEU A 204 -10.59 9.07 12.25
CA LEU A 204 -11.41 7.87 12.43
C LEU A 204 -12.72 7.97 11.64
N ILE A 205 -13.44 9.09 11.79
CA ILE A 205 -14.72 9.31 11.09
C ILE A 205 -14.50 9.28 9.58
N VAL A 206 -13.53 10.03 9.07
CA VAL A 206 -13.30 10.15 7.63
C VAL A 206 -12.85 8.80 7.04
N MET A 207 -11.85 8.15 7.64
CA MET A 207 -11.34 6.87 7.11
C MET A 207 -12.39 5.76 7.19
N PHE A 208 -13.12 5.69 8.30
CA PHE A 208 -14.15 4.67 8.47
C PHE A 208 -15.32 4.90 7.52
N SER A 209 -15.86 6.12 7.45
CA SER A 209 -16.99 6.43 6.57
C SER A 209 -16.64 6.24 5.11
N PHE A 210 -15.48 6.73 4.66
CA PHE A 210 -15.03 6.56 3.28
C PHE A 210 -14.89 5.07 2.93
N ASN A 211 -14.20 4.31 3.77
CA ASN A 211 -14.02 2.87 3.55
C ASN A 211 -15.36 2.13 3.55
N LEU A 212 -16.23 2.42 4.51
CA LEU A 212 -17.53 1.78 4.62
C LEU A 212 -18.41 2.03 3.39
N ILE A 213 -18.51 3.28 2.94
CA ILE A 213 -19.29 3.66 1.76
C ILE A 213 -18.76 2.92 0.53
N LEU A 214 -17.45 2.91 0.33
CA LEU A 214 -16.83 2.28 -0.83
C LEU A 214 -16.99 0.75 -0.82
N MET A 215 -16.79 0.11 0.33
CA MET A 215 -16.98 -1.33 0.49
C MET A 215 -18.43 -1.73 0.29
N LEU A 216 -19.38 -0.98 0.87
CA LEU A 216 -20.81 -1.22 0.64
C LEU A 216 -21.18 -1.06 -0.83
N PHE A 217 -20.64 -0.06 -1.52
CA PHE A 217 -20.85 0.10 -2.96
C PHE A 217 -20.38 -1.14 -3.73
N MET A 218 -19.17 -1.64 -3.46
CA MET A 218 -18.63 -2.82 -4.13
C MET A 218 -19.41 -4.09 -3.81
N ILE A 219 -19.89 -4.25 -2.58
CA ILE A 219 -20.68 -5.40 -2.14
C ILE A 219 -22.10 -5.39 -2.77
N LEU A 220 -22.72 -4.21 -2.88
CA LEU A 220 -24.07 -4.07 -3.42
C LEU A 220 -24.10 -4.11 -4.95
N PHE A 221 -23.01 -3.66 -5.61
CA PHE A 221 -22.92 -3.59 -7.07
C PHE A 221 -21.72 -4.36 -7.63
N PRO A 222 -21.55 -5.65 -7.28
CA PRO A 222 -20.34 -6.41 -7.65
C PRO A 222 -20.22 -6.60 -9.17
N SER A 223 -21.33 -6.79 -9.89
CA SER A 223 -21.32 -6.92 -11.36
C SER A 223 -20.87 -5.64 -12.05
N THR A 224 -21.27 -4.47 -11.56
CA THR A 224 -20.84 -3.17 -12.10
C THR A 224 -19.34 -2.96 -11.87
N VAL A 225 -18.84 -3.36 -10.72
CA VAL A 225 -17.40 -3.29 -10.44
C VAL A 225 -16.64 -4.26 -11.33
N ALA A 226 -17.11 -5.50 -11.47
CA ALA A 226 -16.47 -6.52 -12.31
C ALA A 226 -16.44 -6.11 -13.79
N SER A 227 -17.52 -5.54 -14.31
CA SER A 227 -17.60 -5.09 -15.71
C SER A 227 -16.63 -3.97 -16.07
N ALA A 228 -16.13 -3.21 -15.08
CA ALA A 228 -15.08 -2.24 -15.30
C ALA A 228 -13.70 -2.88 -15.58
N PHE A 229 -13.51 -4.15 -15.22
CA PHE A 229 -12.24 -4.87 -15.39
C PHE A 229 -12.28 -5.92 -16.50
N THR A 230 -13.46 -6.48 -16.82
CA THR A 230 -13.60 -7.56 -17.80
C THR A 230 -14.93 -7.48 -18.52
N SER A 231 -14.97 -8.03 -19.75
CA SER A 231 -16.20 -8.24 -20.52
C SER A 231 -16.61 -9.74 -20.57
N ASP A 232 -15.89 -10.60 -19.85
CA ASP A 232 -16.17 -12.04 -19.78
C ASP A 232 -17.31 -12.29 -18.78
N GLU A 233 -18.47 -12.74 -19.28
CA GLU A 233 -19.67 -12.97 -18.48
C GLU A 233 -19.46 -14.03 -17.39
N GLU A 234 -18.76 -15.13 -17.70
CA GLU A 234 -18.48 -16.19 -16.73
C GLU A 234 -17.66 -15.67 -15.56
N LEU A 235 -16.68 -14.81 -15.85
CA LEU A 235 -15.84 -14.18 -14.82
C LEU A 235 -16.63 -13.14 -14.02
N ILE A 236 -17.51 -12.36 -14.66
CA ILE A 236 -18.39 -11.39 -13.97
C ILE A 236 -19.33 -12.12 -13.00
N ASP A 237 -19.93 -13.23 -13.42
CA ASP A 237 -20.80 -14.04 -12.57
C ASP A 237 -20.03 -14.65 -11.40
N THR A 238 -18.80 -15.09 -11.62
CA THR A 238 -17.92 -15.57 -10.55
C THR A 238 -17.62 -14.47 -9.54
N VAL A 239 -17.24 -13.28 -9.99
CA VAL A 239 -16.94 -12.13 -9.10
C VAL A 239 -18.19 -11.68 -8.36
N ARG A 240 -19.38 -11.76 -8.96
CA ARG A 240 -20.64 -11.35 -8.36
C ARG A 240 -20.94 -12.04 -7.03
N TRP A 241 -20.69 -13.34 -6.92
CA TRP A 241 -20.93 -14.06 -5.66
C TRP A 241 -19.72 -14.07 -4.73
N VAL A 242 -18.49 -13.98 -5.26
CA VAL A 242 -17.26 -14.01 -4.47
C VAL A 242 -16.98 -12.66 -3.77
N MET A 243 -17.24 -11.55 -4.48
CA MET A 243 -16.90 -10.20 -3.99
C MET A 243 -17.54 -9.87 -2.64
N PRO A 244 -18.83 -10.12 -2.39
CA PRO A 244 -19.44 -9.85 -1.09
C PRO A 244 -18.78 -10.65 0.03
N ILE A 245 -18.42 -11.90 -0.21
CA ILE A 245 -17.77 -12.77 0.77
C ILE A 245 -16.38 -12.24 1.10
N PHE A 246 -15.59 -11.93 0.07
CA PHE A 246 -14.21 -11.48 0.21
C PHE A 246 -14.10 -10.12 0.90
N LEU A 247 -14.99 -9.18 0.56
CA LEU A 247 -14.98 -7.81 1.09
C LEU A 247 -15.72 -7.65 2.43
N ALA A 248 -16.45 -8.66 2.90
CA ALA A 248 -17.23 -8.56 4.14
C ALA A 248 -16.39 -8.08 5.34
N GLY A 249 -15.22 -8.66 5.55
CA GLY A 249 -14.30 -8.26 6.63
C GLY A 249 -13.69 -6.87 6.42
N MET A 250 -13.56 -6.43 5.17
CA MET A 250 -12.99 -5.14 4.85
C MET A 250 -13.92 -3.96 5.10
N THR A 251 -15.19 -4.18 5.36
CA THR A 251 -16.13 -3.10 5.72
C THR A 251 -15.67 -2.32 6.95
N ILE A 252 -15.07 -3.01 7.92
CA ILE A 252 -14.53 -2.41 9.15
C ILE A 252 -13.03 -2.08 9.06
N PHE A 253 -12.40 -2.30 7.92
CA PHE A 253 -10.96 -2.10 7.72
C PHE A 253 -10.53 -0.63 7.87
N GLY A 254 -11.41 0.33 7.55
CA GLY A 254 -11.16 1.75 7.80
C GLY A 254 -10.85 2.06 9.26
N LEU A 255 -11.49 1.36 10.18
CA LEU A 255 -11.24 1.46 11.63
C LEU A 255 -9.83 0.94 11.98
N GLN A 256 -9.46 -0.22 11.44
CA GLN A 256 -8.11 -0.77 11.62
C GLN A 256 -7.04 0.18 11.08
N ARG A 257 -7.24 0.71 9.87
CA ARG A 257 -6.29 1.65 9.22
C ARG A 257 -6.09 2.90 10.05
N ALA A 258 -7.18 3.51 10.58
CA ALA A 258 -7.09 4.68 11.44
C ALA A 258 -6.29 4.38 12.72
N CYS A 259 -6.61 3.30 13.42
CA CYS A 259 -5.92 2.91 14.65
C CYS A 259 -4.45 2.53 14.41
N GLN A 260 -4.16 1.79 13.34
CA GLN A 260 -2.79 1.34 13.01
C GLN A 260 -1.89 2.51 12.61
N ASN A 261 -2.36 3.43 11.78
CA ASN A 261 -1.62 4.64 11.42
C ASN A 261 -1.42 5.57 12.62
N MET A 262 -2.39 5.60 13.55
CA MET A 262 -2.23 6.32 14.81
C MET A 262 -1.09 5.72 15.65
N PHE A 263 -0.97 4.39 15.77
CA PHE A 263 0.17 3.77 16.44
C PHE A 263 1.50 4.15 15.80
N VAL A 264 1.56 4.23 14.46
CA VAL A 264 2.76 4.68 13.73
C VAL A 264 3.06 6.14 14.07
N ALA A 265 2.07 7.02 14.01
CA ALA A 265 2.21 8.45 14.33
C ALA A 265 2.69 8.70 15.78
N LEU A 266 2.29 7.84 16.71
CA LEU A 266 2.69 7.88 18.12
C LEU A 266 4.01 7.13 18.41
N GLY A 267 4.74 6.67 17.38
CA GLY A 267 6.01 5.97 17.52
C GLY A 267 5.92 4.55 18.05
N GLN A 268 4.73 3.92 18.00
CA GLN A 268 4.49 2.55 18.47
C GLN A 268 4.65 1.52 17.35
N ALA A 269 5.75 1.57 16.60
CA ALA A 269 6.00 0.72 15.43
C ALA A 269 5.87 -0.79 15.74
N LYS A 270 6.33 -1.26 16.91
CA LYS A 270 6.23 -2.68 17.32
C LYS A 270 4.79 -3.19 17.34
N ILE A 271 3.84 -2.36 17.79
CA ILE A 271 2.41 -2.72 17.84
C ILE A 271 1.86 -2.79 16.43
N SER A 272 2.21 -1.84 15.57
CA SER A 272 1.78 -1.83 14.17
C SER A 272 2.28 -3.06 13.40
N ILE A 273 3.54 -3.45 13.60
CA ILE A 273 4.11 -4.68 13.01
C ILE A 273 3.36 -5.91 13.50
N PHE A 274 3.14 -6.02 14.81
CA PHE A 274 2.41 -7.15 15.39
C PHE A 274 1.02 -7.31 14.76
N ILE A 275 0.27 -6.22 14.61
CA ILE A 275 -1.07 -6.23 13.99
C ILE A 275 -0.99 -6.67 12.53
N ALA A 276 0.01 -6.17 11.77
CA ALA A 276 0.20 -6.55 10.38
C ALA A 276 0.53 -8.05 10.22
N LEU A 277 1.43 -8.58 11.06
CA LEU A 277 1.78 -9.99 11.07
C LEU A 277 0.62 -10.87 11.56
N LEU A 278 -0.11 -10.42 12.58
CA LEU A 278 -1.32 -11.11 13.06
C LEU A 278 -2.32 -11.31 11.92
N ARG A 279 -2.61 -10.24 11.17
CA ARG A 279 -3.55 -10.28 10.07
C ARG A 279 -3.11 -11.22 8.94
N LYS A 280 -1.90 -11.04 8.44
CA LYS A 280 -1.43 -11.68 7.20
C LYS A 280 -0.81 -13.07 7.43
N VAL A 281 0.03 -13.22 8.45
CA VAL A 281 0.78 -14.46 8.69
C VAL A 281 0.04 -15.39 9.64
N ILE A 282 -0.43 -14.86 10.77
CA ILE A 282 -0.98 -15.70 11.84
C ILE A 282 -2.43 -16.12 11.53
N LEU A 283 -3.22 -15.22 10.92
CA LEU A 283 -4.62 -15.50 10.61
C LEU A 283 -4.81 -15.95 9.17
N LEU A 284 -4.42 -15.10 8.19
CA LEU A 284 -4.79 -15.34 6.81
C LEU A 284 -4.16 -16.59 6.21
N ILE A 285 -2.86 -16.82 6.37
CA ILE A 285 -2.20 -17.98 5.77
C ILE A 285 -2.77 -19.30 6.31
N PRO A 286 -2.90 -19.52 7.63
CA PRO A 286 -3.51 -20.76 8.14
C PRO A 286 -4.97 -20.90 7.71
N LEU A 287 -5.77 -19.84 7.73
CA LEU A 287 -7.16 -19.90 7.31
C LEU A 287 -7.29 -20.19 5.82
N ALA A 288 -6.46 -19.60 4.96
CA ALA A 288 -6.45 -19.85 3.52
C ALA A 288 -6.07 -21.30 3.16
N LEU A 289 -5.36 -22.01 4.04
CA LEU A 289 -5.00 -23.43 3.87
C LEU A 289 -6.03 -24.37 4.50
N LEU A 290 -6.66 -23.97 5.61
CA LEU A 290 -7.59 -24.81 6.35
C LEU A 290 -9.03 -24.72 5.84
N LEU A 291 -9.56 -23.51 5.62
CA LEU A 291 -10.96 -23.29 5.23
C LEU A 291 -11.34 -23.95 3.89
N PRO A 292 -10.47 -24.03 2.88
CA PRO A 292 -10.80 -24.73 1.64
C PRO A 292 -11.15 -26.20 1.82
N ASN A 293 -10.63 -26.85 2.85
CA ASN A 293 -10.94 -28.25 3.15
C ASN A 293 -12.39 -28.46 3.61
N PHE A 294 -13.04 -27.43 4.16
CA PHE A 294 -14.40 -27.46 4.67
C PHE A 294 -15.41 -26.79 3.75
N MET A 295 -15.01 -25.71 3.07
CA MET A 295 -15.89 -24.83 2.31
C MET A 295 -15.52 -24.75 0.82
N GLY A 296 -14.54 -25.55 0.38
CA GLY A 296 -14.07 -25.49 -1.02
C GLY A 296 -13.50 -24.11 -1.38
N VAL A 297 -13.77 -23.65 -2.60
CA VAL A 297 -13.28 -22.37 -3.11
C VAL A 297 -13.75 -21.16 -2.28
N THR A 298 -14.95 -21.21 -1.74
CA THR A 298 -15.52 -20.17 -0.88
C THR A 298 -14.67 -19.96 0.37
N GLY A 299 -14.05 -21.02 0.89
CA GLY A 299 -13.17 -20.99 2.06
C GLY A 299 -11.93 -20.14 1.83
N VAL A 300 -11.36 -20.13 0.62
CA VAL A 300 -10.19 -19.29 0.31
C VAL A 300 -10.54 -17.80 0.41
N TYR A 301 -11.67 -17.40 -0.13
CA TYR A 301 -12.13 -16.01 -0.09
C TYR A 301 -12.61 -15.59 1.31
N ALA A 302 -13.29 -16.49 2.01
CA ALA A 302 -13.73 -16.26 3.39
C ALA A 302 -12.54 -16.10 4.36
N ALA A 303 -11.39 -16.72 4.07
CA ALA A 303 -10.18 -16.58 4.87
C ALA A 303 -9.72 -15.11 4.97
N GLU A 304 -9.76 -14.36 3.86
CA GLU A 304 -9.43 -12.91 3.86
C GLU A 304 -10.42 -12.14 4.73
N ALA A 305 -11.73 -12.36 4.53
CA ALA A 305 -12.79 -11.68 5.29
C ALA A 305 -12.68 -11.92 6.80
N VAL A 306 -12.49 -13.17 7.22
CA VAL A 306 -12.34 -13.55 8.64
C VAL A 306 -11.06 -12.96 9.24
N SER A 307 -9.96 -13.03 8.49
CA SER A 307 -8.68 -12.48 8.92
C SER A 307 -8.76 -10.96 9.11
N ASP A 308 -9.35 -10.25 8.14
CA ASP A 308 -9.50 -8.80 8.19
C ASP A 308 -10.41 -8.34 9.32
N ALA A 309 -11.56 -9.00 9.49
CA ALA A 309 -12.47 -8.70 10.58
C ALA A 309 -11.82 -8.92 11.95
N THR A 310 -11.17 -10.06 12.14
CA THR A 310 -10.49 -10.39 13.39
C THR A 310 -9.36 -9.42 13.69
N ALA A 311 -8.53 -9.09 12.70
CA ALA A 311 -7.44 -8.13 12.86
C ALA A 311 -7.96 -6.71 13.16
N ALA A 312 -9.07 -6.29 12.53
CA ALA A 312 -9.68 -4.99 12.81
C ALA A 312 -10.20 -4.90 14.24
N ILE A 313 -10.87 -5.94 14.73
CA ILE A 313 -11.34 -6.01 16.12
C ILE A 313 -10.16 -6.00 17.08
N CYS A 314 -9.15 -6.86 16.88
CA CYS A 314 -7.95 -6.92 17.73
C CYS A 314 -7.20 -5.59 17.76
N CYS A 315 -7.03 -4.94 16.59
CA CYS A 315 -6.37 -3.63 16.49
C CYS A 315 -7.13 -2.57 17.29
N THR A 316 -8.45 -2.53 17.16
CA THR A 316 -9.30 -1.57 17.84
C THR A 316 -9.29 -1.76 19.35
N LEU A 317 -9.41 -2.99 19.82
CA LEU A 317 -9.34 -3.31 21.25
C LEU A 317 -7.98 -2.94 21.85
N LEU A 318 -6.89 -3.28 21.14
CA LEU A 318 -5.52 -2.90 21.51
C LEU A 318 -5.37 -1.37 21.56
N PHE A 319 -6.00 -0.66 20.62
CA PHE A 319 -5.96 0.78 20.57
C PHE A 319 -6.70 1.40 21.76
N ILE A 320 -7.92 0.98 22.04
CA ILE A 320 -8.70 1.46 23.19
C ILE A 320 -7.93 1.25 24.51
N TRP A 321 -7.24 0.13 24.63
CA TRP A 321 -6.48 -0.18 25.85
C TRP A 321 -5.15 0.59 25.97
N LYS A 322 -4.41 0.76 24.86
CA LYS A 322 -3.07 1.37 24.84
C LYS A 322 -3.08 2.88 24.69
N PHE A 323 -4.04 3.44 23.96
CA PHE A 323 -4.07 4.86 23.63
C PHE A 323 -4.09 5.79 24.84
N PRO A 324 -4.94 5.55 25.89
CA PRO A 324 -4.91 6.37 27.09
C PRO A 324 -3.56 6.32 27.83
N LYS A 325 -2.92 5.14 27.85
CA LYS A 325 -1.61 4.93 28.49
C LYS A 325 -0.49 5.67 27.73
N ILE A 326 -0.55 5.70 26.40
CA ILE A 326 0.43 6.42 25.58
C ILE A 326 0.29 7.93 25.80
N LEU A 327 -0.95 8.45 25.81
CA LEU A 327 -1.21 9.86 26.07
C LEU A 327 -0.85 10.27 27.52
N GLY A 328 -0.95 9.35 28.49
CA GLY A 328 -0.52 9.59 29.86
C GLY A 328 0.97 9.89 30.01
N LYS A 329 1.81 9.28 29.16
CA LYS A 329 3.25 9.50 29.16
C LYS A 329 3.68 10.92 28.72
N ILE A 330 2.83 11.64 28.00
CA ILE A 330 3.08 13.04 27.63
C ILE A 330 3.18 13.90 28.89
N LYS A 331 2.27 13.71 29.86
CA LYS A 331 2.24 14.48 31.10
C LYS A 331 3.52 14.32 31.94
N GLN A 332 4.07 13.10 31.99
CA GLN A 332 5.31 12.80 32.70
C GLN A 332 6.55 13.42 32.04
N LYS A 333 6.53 13.61 30.70
CA LYS A 333 7.62 14.30 29.99
C LYS A 333 7.62 15.80 30.23
N GLU A 334 6.45 16.43 30.27
CA GLU A 334 6.30 17.87 30.61
C GLU A 334 6.74 18.16 32.04
N GLU A 335 6.33 17.32 32.99
CA GLU A 335 6.70 17.43 34.40
C GLU A 335 8.24 17.26 34.60
N ARG A 336 8.89 16.38 33.83
CA ARG A 336 10.36 16.20 33.87
C ARG A 336 11.13 17.29 33.13
N ALA A 337 10.53 17.99 32.19
CA ALA A 337 11.17 19.10 31.48
C ALA A 337 10.99 20.43 32.23
N ALA A 338 10.05 20.50 33.17
CA ALA A 338 9.79 21.64 34.04
C ALA A 338 10.58 21.57 35.38
N GLN A 339 11.20 20.43 35.68
CA GLN A 339 12.18 20.23 36.76
C GLN A 339 13.61 20.35 36.27
#